data_f8ad7e3cfa863b89bf95d98e557d0952
#
_entry.id   f8ad7e3cfa863b89bf95d98e557d0952
#
_cell.length_a   1.000
_cell.length_b   1.000
_cell.length_c   1.000
_cell.angle_alpha   90.00
_cell.angle_beta   90.00
_cell.angle_gamma   90.00
#
_symmetry.space_group_name_H-M   'P 1'
#
loop_
_entity.id
_entity.type
_entity.pdbx_description
1 polymer ?
#
loop_
_entity_poly.entity_id
_entity_poly.type
_entity_poly.pdbx_seq_one_letter_code
_entity_poly.pdbx_strand_id
1 'polypeptide(L)'
;MAQKRKDWNGLISGFKASDLVFLDESGCNTDMTRRYADSLGGSRAVDSAPLSKPKNTTILSSIQLDGTLRYTTFSGGTTVERFKRYLETDLLPHLNGNSVLIMDNMKSHHAKAVRNLLDSSEIRYIYLPPYSPCLL
;
A
#
# COMPACT_ATOMS: atom_id res chain seq x y z
N MET A 1 -17.92 1.60 -12.55
CA MET A 1 -16.44 1.51 -12.57
C MET A 1 -15.79 2.60 -13.40
N ALA A 2 -16.10 2.72 -14.67
CA ALA A 2 -15.49 3.74 -15.54
C ALA A 2 -15.72 5.19 -15.06
N GLN A 3 -16.91 5.51 -14.54
CA GLN A 3 -17.22 6.83 -14.00
C GLN A 3 -16.37 7.19 -12.78
N LYS A 4 -16.22 6.28 -11.83
CA LYS A 4 -15.38 6.49 -10.63
C LYS A 4 -13.92 6.74 -10.97
N ARG A 5 -13.40 6.09 -12.02
CA ARG A 5 -12.04 6.34 -12.51
C ARG A 5 -11.90 7.72 -13.14
N LYS A 6 -12.90 8.16 -13.93
CA LYS A 6 -12.90 9.51 -14.51
C LYS A 6 -12.94 10.58 -13.42
N ASP A 7 -13.80 10.40 -12.41
CA ASP A 7 -13.91 11.32 -11.28
C ASP A 7 -12.59 11.40 -10.50
N TRP A 8 -11.93 10.26 -10.28
CA TRP A 8 -10.64 10.20 -9.61
C TRP A 8 -9.53 10.88 -10.42
N ASN A 9 -9.47 10.63 -11.72
CA ASN A 9 -8.49 11.29 -12.60
C ASN A 9 -8.71 12.81 -12.64
N GLY A 10 -9.95 13.27 -12.65
CA GLY A 10 -10.28 14.69 -12.56
C GLY A 10 -9.82 15.31 -11.23
N LEU A 11 -9.98 14.58 -10.15
CA LEU A 11 -9.55 15.03 -8.82
C LEU A 11 -8.03 15.14 -8.72
N ILE A 12 -7.28 14.13 -9.18
CA ILE A 12 -5.83 14.07 -9.06
C ILE A 12 -5.12 15.03 -10.03
N SER A 13 -5.73 15.34 -11.18
CA SER A 13 -5.14 16.23 -12.17
C SER A 13 -4.93 17.68 -11.68
N GLY A 14 -5.62 18.08 -10.60
CA GLY A 14 -5.45 19.37 -9.95
C GLY A 14 -4.20 19.49 -9.09
N PHE A 15 -3.47 18.40 -8.83
CA PHE A 15 -2.29 18.38 -7.98
C PHE A 15 -1.01 18.24 -8.82
N LYS A 16 0.09 18.81 -8.31
CA LYS A 16 1.41 18.59 -8.89
C LYS A 16 1.88 17.16 -8.58
N ALA A 17 2.48 16.49 -9.55
CA ALA A 17 3.01 15.14 -9.37
C ALA A 17 4.05 15.06 -8.22
N SER A 18 4.83 16.11 -8.02
CA SER A 18 5.82 16.21 -6.94
C SER A 18 5.21 16.25 -5.54
N ASP A 19 3.95 16.63 -5.41
CA ASP A 19 3.24 16.69 -4.12
C ASP A 19 2.54 15.37 -3.77
N LEU A 20 2.45 14.45 -4.69
CA LEU A 20 1.80 13.15 -4.50
C LEU A 20 2.68 12.19 -3.71
N VAL A 21 2.10 11.57 -2.70
CA VAL A 21 2.73 10.53 -1.88
C VAL A 21 1.88 9.28 -1.96
N PHE A 22 2.39 8.25 -2.61
CA PHE A 22 1.69 6.98 -2.73
C PHE A 22 2.06 6.07 -1.58
N LEU A 23 1.06 5.56 -0.90
CA LEU A 23 1.21 4.64 0.22
C LEU A 23 0.54 3.32 -0.13
N ASP A 24 1.27 2.24 0.08
CA ASP A 24 0.78 0.88 -0.19
C ASP A 24 1.34 -0.10 0.84
N GLU A 25 0.69 -1.25 0.92
CA GLU A 25 1.05 -2.36 1.78
C GLU A 25 1.44 -3.57 0.95
N SER A 26 2.55 -4.17 1.30
CA SER A 26 3.00 -5.43 0.71
C SER A 26 3.25 -6.47 1.79
N GLY A 27 2.96 -7.72 1.49
CA GLY A 27 3.21 -8.84 2.39
C GLY A 27 4.09 -9.88 1.75
N CYS A 28 5.01 -10.42 2.52
CA CYS A 28 5.74 -11.62 2.14
C CYS A 28 5.69 -12.65 3.29
N ASN A 29 5.82 -13.90 2.93
CA ASN A 29 5.89 -14.98 3.91
C ASN A 29 7.06 -15.91 3.61
N THR A 30 7.41 -16.74 4.57
CA THR A 30 8.51 -17.71 4.41
C THR A 30 8.14 -18.90 3.52
N ASP A 31 6.89 -18.99 3.08
CA ASP A 31 6.35 -20.06 2.22
C ASP A 31 6.08 -19.56 0.78
N MET A 32 6.83 -18.57 0.32
CA MET A 32 6.73 -18.04 -1.05
C MET A 32 7.51 -18.93 -2.03
N THR A 33 7.00 -20.12 -2.28
CA THR A 33 7.53 -21.06 -3.26
C THR A 33 6.73 -21.00 -4.56
N ARG A 34 7.37 -21.35 -5.67
CA ARG A 34 6.66 -21.48 -6.95
C ARG A 34 5.66 -22.64 -6.85
N ARG A 35 4.41 -22.37 -7.12
CA ARG A 35 3.33 -23.39 -7.15
C ARG A 35 3.07 -23.95 -8.53
N TYR A 36 3.61 -23.31 -9.56
CA TYR A 36 3.43 -23.69 -10.96
C TYR A 36 4.78 -23.63 -11.68
N ALA A 37 5.01 -24.57 -12.54
CA ALA A 37 6.17 -24.65 -13.43
C ALA A 37 5.77 -25.27 -14.75
N ASP A 38 6.41 -24.82 -15.82
CA ASP A 38 6.26 -25.44 -17.12
C ASP A 38 7.13 -26.69 -17.21
N SER A 39 6.60 -27.73 -17.88
CA SER A 39 7.32 -28.94 -18.15
C SER A 39 7.06 -29.39 -19.61
N LEU A 40 7.91 -30.23 -20.13
CA LEU A 40 7.71 -30.82 -21.45
C LEU A 40 6.38 -31.57 -21.53
N GLY A 41 5.69 -31.45 -22.67
CA GLY A 41 4.37 -32.03 -22.86
C GLY A 41 4.30 -33.52 -22.43
N GLY A 42 3.29 -33.85 -21.65
CA GLY A 42 3.08 -35.16 -21.07
C GLY A 42 3.86 -35.47 -19.79
N SER A 43 4.75 -34.60 -19.34
CA SER A 43 5.45 -34.75 -18.05
C SER A 43 4.88 -33.84 -16.99
N ARG A 44 5.00 -34.22 -15.72
CA ARG A 44 4.59 -33.43 -14.58
C ARG A 44 5.80 -32.71 -14.00
N ALA A 45 5.69 -31.41 -13.79
CA ALA A 45 6.70 -30.66 -13.03
C ALA A 45 6.64 -31.12 -11.56
N VAL A 46 7.76 -31.54 -11.01
CA VAL A 46 7.89 -32.00 -9.62
C VAL A 46 8.99 -31.21 -8.96
N ASP A 47 8.67 -30.60 -7.81
CA ASP A 47 9.62 -29.92 -6.97
C ASP A 47 9.26 -30.14 -5.50
N SER A 48 10.19 -29.89 -4.61
CA SER A 48 10.00 -29.99 -3.16
C SER A 48 10.00 -28.61 -2.53
N ALA A 49 9.06 -28.37 -1.63
CA ALA A 49 8.99 -27.14 -0.87
C ALA A 49 9.07 -27.44 0.64
N PRO A 50 9.71 -26.57 1.45
CA PRO A 50 9.74 -26.73 2.89
C PRO A 50 8.33 -26.71 3.49
N LEU A 51 8.01 -27.70 4.30
CA LEU A 51 6.74 -27.79 5.03
C LEU A 51 6.89 -27.11 6.39
N SER A 52 6.82 -25.77 6.41
CA SER A 52 6.89 -25.00 7.66
C SER A 52 5.66 -24.11 7.81
N LYS A 53 5.33 -23.77 9.04
CA LYS A 53 4.30 -22.74 9.28
C LYS A 53 4.81 -21.39 8.75
N PRO A 54 4.12 -20.79 7.77
CA PRO A 54 4.59 -19.55 7.18
C PRO A 54 4.57 -18.41 8.19
N LYS A 55 5.64 -17.65 8.25
CA LYS A 55 5.69 -16.39 8.98
C LYS A 55 5.45 -15.25 8.00
N ASN A 56 4.44 -14.45 8.25
CA ASN A 56 4.12 -13.28 7.44
C ASN A 56 4.88 -12.07 7.94
N THR A 57 5.48 -11.34 7.01
CA THR A 57 6.05 -10.02 7.24
C THR A 57 5.31 -9.02 6.37
N THR A 58 4.82 -7.96 6.97
CA THR A 58 4.16 -6.86 6.27
C THR A 58 5.11 -5.69 6.12
N ILE A 59 5.07 -5.06 4.98
CA ILE A 59 5.82 -3.85 4.63
C ILE A 59 4.80 -2.76 4.34
N LEU A 60 4.80 -1.70 5.14
CA LEU A 60 4.12 -0.46 4.81
C LEU A 60 5.13 0.50 4.20
N SER A 61 4.85 1.01 3.04
CA SER A 61 5.77 1.90 2.34
C SER A 61 5.06 3.04 1.63
N SER A 62 5.76 4.15 1.52
CA SER A 62 5.34 5.30 0.71
C SER A 62 6.44 5.73 -0.22
N ILE A 63 6.07 6.19 -1.41
CA ILE A 63 6.99 6.66 -2.44
C ILE A 63 6.53 8.01 -2.97
N GLN A 64 7.50 8.86 -3.28
CA GLN A 64 7.31 10.16 -3.93
C GLN A 64 7.96 10.16 -5.31
N LEU A 65 7.64 11.16 -6.13
CA LEU A 65 8.16 11.29 -7.49
C LEU A 65 9.69 11.41 -7.54
N ASP A 66 10.30 12.04 -6.54
CA ASP A 66 11.76 12.19 -6.43
C ASP A 66 12.49 10.88 -6.05
N GLY A 67 11.75 9.80 -5.85
CA GLY A 67 12.30 8.51 -5.40
C GLY A 67 12.43 8.37 -3.90
N THR A 68 12.01 9.35 -3.11
CA THR A 68 12.01 9.23 -1.64
C THR A 68 11.10 8.09 -1.22
N LEU A 69 11.68 7.12 -0.52
CA LEU A 69 11.01 5.92 -0.02
C LEU A 69 11.05 5.93 1.51
N ARG A 70 9.89 5.77 2.13
CA ARG A 70 9.76 5.59 3.58
C ARG A 70 9.01 4.32 3.85
N TYR A 71 9.54 3.47 4.70
CA TYR A 71 8.94 2.17 4.96
C TYR A 71 9.10 1.74 6.41
N THR A 72 8.25 0.85 6.83
CA THR A 72 8.38 0.07 8.07
C THR A 72 7.97 -1.38 7.82
N THR A 73 8.53 -2.27 8.60
CA THR A 73 8.23 -3.70 8.52
C THR A 73 7.81 -4.23 9.88
N PHE A 74 6.92 -5.19 9.89
CA PHE A 74 6.51 -5.89 11.11
C PHE A 74 5.98 -7.30 10.80
N SER A 75 6.00 -8.15 11.80
CA SER A 75 5.43 -9.49 11.70
C SER A 75 3.91 -9.46 11.84
N GLY A 76 3.23 -10.25 11.02
CA GLY A 76 1.77 -10.32 10.99
C GLY A 76 1.11 -9.25 10.13
N GLY A 77 -0.21 -9.18 10.18
CA GLY A 77 -1.00 -8.25 9.38
C GLY A 77 -1.00 -6.81 9.91
N THR A 78 -1.45 -5.90 9.08
CA THR A 78 -1.62 -4.50 9.44
C THR A 78 -2.83 -4.32 10.35
N THR A 79 -2.59 -3.80 11.55
CA THR A 79 -3.64 -3.32 12.45
C THR A 79 -3.79 -1.81 12.32
N VAL A 80 -4.92 -1.28 12.81
CA VAL A 80 -5.16 0.17 12.84
C VAL A 80 -4.07 0.90 13.63
N GLU A 81 -3.64 0.33 14.77
CA GLU A 81 -2.59 0.92 15.60
C GLU A 81 -1.23 0.95 14.89
N ARG A 82 -0.87 -0.12 14.19
CA ARG A 82 0.38 -0.19 13.41
C ARG A 82 0.39 0.80 12.27
N PHE A 83 -0.72 0.91 11.56
CA PHE A 83 -0.88 1.86 10.47
C PHE A 83 -0.81 3.30 10.98
N LYS A 84 -1.53 3.60 12.06
CA LYS A 84 -1.50 4.90 12.72
C LYS A 84 -0.09 5.27 13.18
N ARG A 85 0.62 4.34 13.82
CA ARG A 85 2.00 4.54 14.27
C ARG A 85 2.94 4.86 13.09
N TYR A 86 2.81 4.13 11.99
CA TYR A 86 3.58 4.42 10.78
C TYR A 86 3.34 5.84 10.27
N LEU A 87 2.09 6.27 10.21
CA LEU A 87 1.76 7.64 9.83
C LEU A 87 2.37 8.66 10.77
N GLU A 88 2.23 8.47 12.07
CA GLU A 88 2.71 9.42 13.08
C GLU A 88 4.23 9.55 13.13
N THR A 89 4.95 8.45 13.01
CA THR A 89 6.40 8.42 13.24
C THR A 89 7.21 8.48 11.95
N ASP A 90 6.77 7.79 10.90
CA ASP A 90 7.59 7.57 9.72
C ASP A 90 7.18 8.45 8.53
N LEU A 91 5.93 8.85 8.43
CA LEU A 91 5.42 9.53 7.25
C LEU A 91 5.08 11.01 7.49
N LEU A 92 4.10 11.32 8.34
CA LEU A 92 3.56 12.67 8.51
C LEU A 92 4.61 13.72 8.90
N PRO A 93 5.61 13.44 9.76
CA PRO A 93 6.64 14.42 10.09
C PRO A 93 7.48 14.90 8.91
N HIS A 94 7.49 14.14 7.83
CA HIS A 94 8.26 14.42 6.61
C HIS A 94 7.44 15.00 5.47
N LEU A 95 6.13 15.14 5.65
CA LEU A 95 5.23 15.74 4.67
C LEU A 95 5.05 17.22 4.95
N ASN A 96 4.76 18.00 3.90
CA ASN A 96 4.46 19.42 4.00
C ASN A 96 2.97 19.68 3.73
N GLY A 97 2.53 20.94 3.88
CA GLY A 97 1.13 21.32 3.68
C GLY A 97 0.61 21.15 2.25
N ASN A 98 1.48 20.99 1.27
CA ASN A 98 1.13 20.74 -0.13
C ASN A 98 1.06 19.25 -0.48
N SER A 99 1.55 18.38 0.39
CA SER A 99 1.56 16.93 0.15
C SER A 99 0.14 16.37 0.11
N VAL A 100 -0.08 15.45 -0.81
CA VAL A 100 -1.34 14.72 -0.99
C VAL A 100 -1.06 13.24 -0.85
N LEU A 101 -1.61 12.63 0.19
CA LEU A 101 -1.44 11.21 0.47
C LEU A 101 -2.48 10.40 -0.33
N ILE A 102 -2.00 9.46 -1.12
CA ILE A 102 -2.84 8.55 -1.90
C ILE A 102 -2.72 7.16 -1.34
N MET A 103 -3.84 6.59 -0.95
CA MET A 103 -3.94 5.28 -0.30
C MET A 103 -4.93 4.39 -1.03
N ASP A 104 -4.75 3.10 -0.92
CA ASP A 104 -5.75 2.14 -1.36
C ASP A 104 -6.99 2.15 -0.44
N ASN A 105 -8.02 1.42 -0.84
CA ASN A 105 -9.31 1.39 -0.17
C ASN A 105 -9.41 0.30 0.91
N MET A 106 -8.33 0.02 1.64
CA MET A 106 -8.34 -0.96 2.73
C MET A 106 -9.13 -0.47 3.95
N LYS A 107 -9.77 -1.40 4.66
CA LYS A 107 -10.58 -1.08 5.86
C LYS A 107 -9.78 -0.39 6.96
N SER A 108 -8.53 -0.80 7.17
CA SER A 108 -7.62 -0.19 8.16
C SER A 108 -7.35 1.29 7.86
N HIS A 109 -7.28 1.65 6.58
CA HIS A 109 -7.06 3.03 6.14
C HIS A 109 -8.28 3.93 6.36
N HIS A 110 -9.47 3.35 6.44
CA HIS A 110 -10.72 4.07 6.72
C HIS A 110 -11.08 4.15 8.20
N ALA A 111 -10.28 3.59 9.08
CA ALA A 111 -10.57 3.63 10.52
C ALA A 111 -10.69 5.07 11.03
N LYS A 112 -11.63 5.28 11.94
CA LYS A 112 -11.89 6.62 12.51
C LYS A 112 -10.64 7.24 13.13
N ALA A 113 -9.82 6.44 13.82
CA ALA A 113 -8.58 6.89 14.41
C ALA A 113 -7.58 7.41 13.37
N VAL A 114 -7.47 6.74 12.22
CA VAL A 114 -6.62 7.16 11.10
C VAL A 114 -7.12 8.45 10.48
N ARG A 115 -8.42 8.55 10.23
CA ARG A 115 -9.03 9.77 9.68
C ARG A 115 -8.84 10.95 10.61
N ASN A 116 -9.06 10.78 11.90
CA ASN A 116 -8.85 11.84 12.89
C ASN A 116 -7.39 12.31 12.92
N LEU A 117 -6.44 11.40 12.82
CA LEU A 117 -5.03 11.73 12.76
C LEU A 117 -4.70 12.53 11.50
N LEU A 118 -5.18 12.10 10.33
CA LEU A 118 -4.95 12.79 9.06
C LEU A 118 -5.61 14.18 9.04
N ASP A 119 -6.84 14.29 9.55
CA ASP A 119 -7.55 15.56 9.65
C ASP A 119 -6.83 16.54 10.60
N SER A 120 -6.30 16.05 11.72
CA SER A 120 -5.55 16.89 12.67
C SER A 120 -4.17 17.33 12.14
N SER A 121 -3.59 16.54 11.23
CA SER A 121 -2.31 16.88 10.59
C SER A 121 -2.44 17.89 9.44
N GLU A 122 -3.66 18.21 9.03
CA GLU A 122 -3.96 19.09 7.89
C GLU A 122 -3.40 18.59 6.54
N ILE A 123 -3.03 17.33 6.46
CA ILE A 123 -2.57 16.68 5.22
C ILE A 123 -3.78 16.22 4.42
N ARG A 124 -3.80 16.56 3.12
CA ARG A 124 -4.81 16.06 2.18
C ARG A 124 -4.57 14.57 1.92
N TYR A 125 -5.64 13.81 1.86
CA TYR A 125 -5.59 12.38 1.53
C TYR A 125 -6.73 11.98 0.61
N ILE A 126 -6.44 11.03 -0.28
CA ILE A 126 -7.38 10.52 -1.29
C ILE A 126 -7.29 9.00 -1.28
N TYR A 127 -8.43 8.35 -1.30
CA TYR A 127 -8.51 6.90 -1.47
C TYR A 127 -8.66 6.54 -2.94
N LEU A 128 -7.92 5.50 -3.36
CA LEU A 128 -8.10 4.93 -4.69
C LEU A 128 -9.50 4.34 -4.86
N PRO A 129 -10.09 4.43 -6.07
CA PRO A 129 -11.35 3.76 -6.34
C PRO A 129 -11.20 2.23 -6.17
N PRO A 130 -12.24 1.54 -5.71
CA PRO A 130 -12.23 0.08 -5.61
C PRO A 130 -11.88 -0.58 -6.95
N TYR A 131 -11.10 -1.65 -6.90
CA TYR A 131 -10.73 -2.45 -8.10
C TYR A 131 -10.09 -1.64 -9.23
N SER A 132 -9.05 -0.89 -8.90
CA SER A 132 -8.35 -0.02 -9.87
C SER A 132 -6.85 -0.33 -9.96
N PRO A 133 -6.44 -1.55 -10.34
CA PRO A 133 -5.02 -1.93 -10.38
C PRO A 133 -4.19 -1.12 -11.38
N CYS A 134 -4.83 -0.51 -12.38
CA CYS A 134 -4.14 0.29 -13.40
C CYS A 134 -3.90 1.75 -12.98
N LEU A 135 -4.23 2.14 -11.75
CA LEU A 135 -4.00 3.50 -11.24
C LEU A 135 -2.78 3.59 -10.30
N LEU A 136 -2.14 2.46 -10.07
CA LEU A 136 -0.87 2.35 -9.33
C LEU A 136 0.33 2.14 -10.32
#